data_f12b862b70cdb97fea2bbcbcea8157b1
#
_entry.id   f12b862b70cdb97fea2bbcbcea8157b1
#
_cell.length_a   1.000
_cell.length_b   1.000
_cell.length_c   1.000
_cell.angle_alpha   90.00
_cell.angle_beta   90.00
_cell.angle_gamma   90.00
#
_symmetry.space_group_name_H-M   'P 1'
#
loop_
_entity.id
_entity.type
_entity.pdbx_description
1 polymer ?
#
loop_
_entity_poly.entity_id
_entity_poly.type
_entity_poly.pdbx_seq_one_letter_code
_entity_poly.pdbx_strand_id
1 'polypeptide(L)' 'MEDSKKVKIINRAGNGVVSYTIPDMGNLQRVFQDGEEKVITFEEVRKLSYVPGGMVLLNDYLVIEDR' A
#
# COMPACT_ATOMS: atom_id res chain seq x y z
N MET A 1 13.02 -9.16 -9.28
CA MET A 1 12.71 -8.65 -7.94
C MET A 1 11.88 -9.69 -7.19
N GLU A 2 12.16 -9.88 -5.93
CA GLU A 2 11.48 -10.89 -5.14
C GLU A 2 10.21 -10.33 -4.53
N ASP A 3 9.10 -11.07 -4.68
CA ASP A 3 7.83 -10.65 -4.11
C ASP A 3 7.85 -10.66 -2.58
N SER A 4 8.74 -11.44 -1.99
CA SER A 4 8.86 -11.52 -0.53
C SER A 4 9.64 -10.36 0.07
N LYS A 5 10.29 -9.54 -0.76
CA LYS A 5 10.99 -8.36 -0.29
C LYS A 5 10.02 -7.44 0.42
N LYS A 6 10.45 -6.90 1.54
CA LYS A 6 9.60 -6.00 2.33
C LYS A 6 9.92 -4.55 2.01
N VAL A 7 8.87 -3.75 1.94
CA VAL A 7 8.98 -2.32 1.71
C VAL A 7 8.15 -1.61 2.76
N LYS A 8 8.51 -0.37 3.05
CA LYS A 8 7.76 0.46 3.99
C LYS A 8 6.81 1.34 3.19
N ILE A 9 5.55 1.33 3.58
CA ILE A 9 4.52 2.18 2.98
C ILE A 9 4.09 3.20 4.03
N ILE A 10 4.10 4.46 3.65
CA ILE A 10 3.78 5.57 4.55
C ILE A 10 2.56 6.30 4.00
N ASN A 11 1.53 6.45 4.84
CA ASN A 11 0.41 7.33 4.51
C ASN A 11 0.80 8.75 4.94
N ARG A 12 0.97 9.64 3.99
CA ARG A 12 1.42 11.00 4.26
C ARG A 12 0.47 11.70 5.23
N ALA A 13 1.04 12.43 6.16
CA ALA A 13 0.24 13.25 7.08
C ALA A 13 -0.59 14.26 6.27
N GLY A 14 -1.85 14.40 6.65
CA GLY A 14 -2.77 15.29 5.96
C GLY A 14 -3.71 14.60 4.99
N ASN A 15 -3.45 13.32 4.65
CA ASN A 15 -4.33 12.57 3.76
C ASN A 15 -5.56 11.99 4.47
N GLY A 16 -5.54 11.97 5.80
CA GLY A 16 -6.58 11.28 6.55
C GLY A 16 -6.39 9.76 6.47
N VAL A 17 -7.45 9.02 6.74
CA VAL A 17 -7.39 7.57 6.71
C VAL A 17 -7.41 7.08 5.26
N VAL A 18 -6.46 6.21 4.91
CA VAL A 18 -6.40 5.57 3.59
C VAL A 18 -6.59 4.08 3.79
N SER A 19 -7.45 3.47 2.99
CA SER A 19 -7.66 2.03 3.07
C SER A 19 -7.78 1.44 1.68
N TYR A 20 -7.49 0.14 1.57
CA TYR A 20 -7.64 -0.57 0.31
C TYR A 20 -7.90 -2.04 0.57
N THR A 21 -8.45 -2.70 -0.45
CA THR A 21 -8.69 -4.14 -0.43
C THR A 21 -8.11 -4.74 -1.71
N ILE A 22 -7.41 -5.85 -1.57
CA ILE A 22 -6.80 -6.55 -2.71
C ILE A 22 -7.47 -7.91 -2.87
N PRO A 23 -8.41 -8.05 -3.83
CA PRO A 23 -9.12 -9.31 -4.01
C PRO A 23 -8.20 -10.48 -4.35
N ASP A 24 -7.14 -10.24 -5.12
CA ASP A 24 -6.20 -11.28 -5.53
C ASP A 24 -5.43 -11.89 -4.37
N MET A 25 -5.49 -11.27 -3.21
CA MET A 25 -4.80 -11.75 -2.01
C MET A 25 -5.83 -12.17 -0.94
N GLY A 26 -6.91 -12.80 -1.38
CA GLY A 26 -7.95 -13.28 -0.47
C GLY A 26 -8.72 -12.15 0.20
N ASN A 27 -8.96 -11.07 -0.53
CA ASN A 27 -9.64 -9.88 -0.01
C ASN A 27 -8.87 -9.24 1.15
N LEU A 28 -7.54 -9.23 1.04
CA LEU A 28 -6.69 -8.59 2.03
C LEU A 28 -7.05 -7.12 2.14
N GLN A 29 -7.33 -6.67 3.35
CA GLN A 29 -7.69 -5.29 3.62
C GLN A 29 -6.64 -4.63 4.50
N ARG A 30 -6.26 -3.41 4.16
CA ARG A 30 -5.34 -2.60 4.95
C ARG A 30 -5.97 -1.26 5.24
N VAL A 31 -5.72 -0.76 6.44
CA VAL A 31 -6.15 0.57 6.85
C VAL A 31 -4.94 1.32 7.38
N PHE A 32 -4.69 2.49 6.82
CA PHE A 32 -3.61 3.37 7.27
C PHE A 32 -4.23 4.60 7.90
N GLN A 33 -3.91 4.85 9.16
CA GLN A 33 -4.30 6.09 9.80
C GLN A 33 -3.46 7.23 9.23
N ASP A 34 -3.87 8.46 9.48
CA ASP A 34 -3.14 9.63 9.01
C ASP A 34 -1.69 9.57 9.52
N GLY A 35 -0.73 9.60 8.60
CA GLY A 35 0.69 9.55 8.94
C GLY A 35 1.20 8.17 9.33
N GLU A 36 0.37 7.14 9.26
CA GLU A 36 0.78 5.80 9.68
C GLU A 36 1.71 5.16 8.65
N GLU A 37 2.64 4.32 9.16
CA GLU A 37 3.55 3.53 8.32
C GLU A 37 3.32 2.05 8.58
N LYS A 38 3.46 1.26 7.54
CA LYS A 38 3.41 -0.20 7.66
C LYS A 38 4.48 -0.81 6.77
N VAL A 39 5.02 -1.95 7.20
CA VAL A 39 5.95 -2.73 6.38
C VAL A 39 5.16 -3.86 5.76
N ILE A 40 5.14 -3.92 4.44
CA ILE A 40 4.41 -4.93 3.69
C ILE A 40 5.32 -5.54 2.63
N THR A 41 4.86 -6.63 2.00
CA THR A 41 5.66 -7.27 0.97
C THR A 41 5.53 -6.52 -0.36
N PHE A 42 6.54 -6.66 -1.21
CA PHE A 42 6.49 -6.08 -2.55
C PHE A 42 5.34 -6.69 -3.36
N GLU A 43 5.04 -7.96 -3.11
CA GLU A 43 3.90 -8.62 -3.76
C GLU A 43 2.60 -7.85 -3.49
N GLU A 44 2.40 -7.42 -2.26
CA GLU A 44 1.19 -6.68 -1.90
C GLU A 44 1.13 -5.36 -2.68
N VAL A 45 2.26 -4.66 -2.78
CA VAL A 45 2.32 -3.40 -3.55
C VAL A 45 2.00 -3.67 -5.02
N ARG A 46 2.58 -4.71 -5.59
CA ARG A 46 2.37 -5.06 -6.98
C ARG A 46 0.90 -5.40 -7.24
N LYS A 47 0.29 -6.20 -6.36
CA LYS A 47 -1.12 -6.55 -6.49
C LYS A 47 -2.02 -5.33 -6.34
N LEU A 48 -1.67 -4.43 -5.44
CA LEU A 48 -2.44 -3.20 -5.27
C LEU A 48 -2.44 -2.37 -6.55
N SER A 49 -1.34 -2.36 -7.29
CA SER A 49 -1.25 -1.59 -8.53
C SER A 49 -2.24 -2.07 -9.60
N TYR A 50 -2.71 -3.31 -9.50
CA TYR A 50 -3.67 -3.88 -10.44
C TYR A 50 -5.12 -3.59 -10.05
N VAL A 51 -5.35 -3.16 -8.83
CA VAL A 51 -6.70 -2.84 -8.35
C VAL A 51 -7.12 -1.50 -8.94
N PRO A 52 -8.35 -1.37 -9.46
CA PRO A 52 -8.83 -0.07 -9.94
C PRO A 52 -8.68 1.00 -8.85
N GLY A 53 -8.02 2.09 -9.20
CA GLY A 53 -7.72 3.16 -8.25
C GLY A 53 -6.49 2.92 -7.40
N GLY A 54 -5.88 1.73 -7.45
CA GLY A 54 -4.69 1.42 -6.65
C GLY A 54 -3.49 2.28 -7.01
N MET A 55 -3.31 2.56 -8.30
CA MET A 55 -2.20 3.42 -8.74
C MET A 55 -2.34 4.84 -8.20
N VAL A 56 -3.56 5.33 -8.07
CA VAL A 56 -3.80 6.66 -7.49
C VAL A 56 -3.34 6.69 -6.03
N LEU A 57 -3.68 5.64 -5.29
CA LEU A 57 -3.22 5.54 -3.90
C LEU A 57 -1.70 5.53 -3.81
N LEU A 58 -1.06 4.73 -4.66
CA LEU A 58 0.40 4.60 -4.63
C LEU A 58 1.12 5.87 -5.07
N ASN A 59 0.52 6.62 -5.99
CA ASN A 59 1.15 7.82 -6.53
C ASN A 59 0.84 9.08 -5.72
N ASP A 60 -0.39 9.19 -5.23
CA ASP A 60 -0.88 10.45 -4.67
C ASP A 60 -0.98 10.44 -3.15
N TYR A 61 -1.21 9.28 -2.54
CA TYR A 61 -1.49 9.20 -1.11
C TYR A 61 -0.41 8.50 -0.32
N LEU A 62 0.20 7.47 -0.89
CA LEU A 62 1.17 6.64 -0.18
C LEU A 62 2.57 6.88 -0.71
N VAL A 63 3.55 6.75 0.17
CA VAL A 63 4.97 6.81 -0.19
C VAL A 63 5.55 5.43 0.00
N ILE A 64 6.28 4.94 -1.00
CA ILE A 64 6.95 3.65 -0.92
C ILE A 64 8.41 3.91 -0.59
N GLU A 65 8.88 3.32 0.51
CA GLU A 65 10.27 3.44 0.92
C GLU A 65 10.89 2.04 0.89
N ASP A 66 11.91 1.89 0.06
CA ASP A 66 12.58 0.60 -0.09
C ASP A 66 13.43 0.32 1.15
N ARG A 67 13.38 -0.91 1.62
CA ARG A 67 14.11 -1.32 2.82
C ARG A 67 15.33 -2.13 2.50
#